data_d7c6a85137b76f721d030f42447e9929
#
_entry.id   d7c6a85137b76f721d030f42447e9929
#
_cell.length_a   1.000
_cell.length_b   1.000
_cell.length_c   1.000
_cell.angle_alpha   90.00
_cell.angle_beta   90.00
_cell.angle_gamma   90.00
#
_symmetry.space_group_name_H-M   'P 1'
#
loop_
_entity.id
_entity.type
_entity.pdbx_description
1 polymer ?
#
loop_
_entity_poly.entity_id
_entity_poly.type
_entity_poly.pdbx_seq_one_letter_code
_entity_poly.pdbx_strand_id
1 'polypeptide(L)'
;MTEPSKKEQLYQLIHSNPFISQQDLAADLGLSRSAVAGHIASLIRERRLLGRAYVLPAPRGQRPVVCIGAANVDRKLRTIATLQAGTSNPATASETYGGVARNIAENLARLHTPVALLTALGDDGAGRALQDHAQAAGIDTRGSLALADTASGTYTAILDAEGELHVALADMALYDQLTPEFLASRAPQRAAALTVTDLNLPLETVAALIDSARADHAPLVIVAVSQPKMARLPHDLHGVRLLILNRAELETVAGRPLPTEADVRLACAGVQQRGARDVIVTCGSQGVFHTCDGQLVWLAAHQVKVVDVTGAGDAFSAAVCWSLVQNNDDSADLTLACRRGLALAAVTVQSASTVAPALEAGLLEAISNTDAAHDPGHAAPLYTTN
;
A
#
# COMPACT_ATOMS: atom_id res chain seq x y z
N MET A 1 -19.46 -34.05 16.88
CA MET A 1 -19.44 -32.87 15.98
C MET A 1 -20.61 -31.99 16.38
N THR A 2 -20.36 -30.78 16.83
CA THR A 2 -21.39 -29.81 17.19
C THR A 2 -22.13 -29.36 15.93
N GLU A 3 -23.45 -29.36 15.96
CA GLU A 3 -24.29 -28.89 14.86
C GLU A 3 -23.94 -27.42 14.53
N PRO A 4 -23.76 -27.03 13.24
CA PRO A 4 -23.41 -25.67 12.86
C PRO A 4 -24.50 -24.68 13.30
N SER A 5 -24.10 -23.49 13.73
CA SER A 5 -25.06 -22.46 14.17
C SER A 5 -26.04 -22.09 13.05
N LYS A 6 -27.22 -21.56 13.40
CA LYS A 6 -28.22 -21.12 12.41
C LYS A 6 -27.65 -20.07 11.44
N LYS A 7 -26.75 -19.22 11.90
CA LYS A 7 -26.04 -18.26 11.04
C LYS A 7 -25.12 -18.98 10.05
N GLU A 8 -24.43 -20.04 10.47
CA GLU A 8 -23.57 -20.82 9.58
C GLU A 8 -24.39 -21.62 8.55
N GLN A 9 -25.49 -22.25 8.99
CA GLN A 9 -26.42 -22.94 8.08
C GLN A 9 -26.96 -21.97 7.02
N LEU A 10 -27.36 -20.75 7.43
CA LEU A 10 -27.82 -19.70 6.52
C LEU A 10 -26.74 -19.29 5.51
N TYR A 11 -25.51 -19.13 5.97
CA TYR A 11 -24.39 -18.82 5.06
C TYR A 11 -24.18 -19.93 4.03
N GLN A 12 -24.25 -21.20 4.43
CA GLN A 12 -24.10 -22.33 3.51
C GLN A 12 -25.23 -22.39 2.46
N LEU A 13 -26.47 -22.10 2.86
CA LEU A 13 -27.59 -22.02 1.91
C LEU A 13 -27.40 -20.91 0.89
N ILE A 14 -26.98 -19.73 1.33
CA ILE A 14 -26.65 -18.60 0.44
C ILE A 14 -25.47 -18.96 -0.47
N HIS A 15 -24.47 -19.65 0.05
CA HIS A 15 -23.29 -20.06 -0.72
C HIS A 15 -23.68 -21.05 -1.83
N SER A 16 -24.60 -21.98 -1.57
CA SER A 16 -25.08 -22.93 -2.57
C SER A 16 -26.07 -22.31 -3.56
N ASN A 17 -26.85 -21.31 -3.12
CA ASN A 17 -27.80 -20.58 -3.98
C ASN A 17 -27.79 -19.08 -3.62
N PRO A 18 -26.95 -18.26 -4.27
CA PRO A 18 -26.86 -16.81 -4.01
C PRO A 18 -28.15 -16.02 -4.34
N PHE A 19 -29.13 -16.64 -4.98
CA PHE A 19 -30.40 -16.01 -5.33
C PHE A 19 -31.57 -16.44 -4.43
N ILE A 20 -31.28 -17.25 -3.39
CA ILE A 20 -32.32 -17.71 -2.44
C ILE A 20 -32.99 -16.53 -1.76
N SER A 21 -34.32 -16.55 -1.65
CA SER A 21 -35.05 -15.47 -0.98
C SER A 21 -34.94 -15.54 0.54
N GLN A 22 -35.12 -14.40 1.24
CA GLN A 22 -35.19 -14.40 2.70
C GLN A 22 -36.36 -15.19 3.24
N GLN A 23 -37.40 -15.36 2.45
CA GLN A 23 -38.56 -16.17 2.81
C GLN A 23 -38.23 -17.65 2.79
N ASP A 24 -37.53 -18.09 1.75
CA ASP A 24 -37.07 -19.49 1.64
C ASP A 24 -36.04 -19.82 2.71
N LEU A 25 -35.06 -18.92 2.95
CA LEU A 25 -34.11 -19.04 4.06
C LEU A 25 -34.81 -19.17 5.42
N ALA A 26 -35.87 -18.40 5.65
CA ALA A 26 -36.66 -18.46 6.88
C ALA A 26 -37.38 -19.82 7.00
N ALA A 27 -37.97 -20.30 5.90
CA ALA A 27 -38.65 -21.59 5.87
C ALA A 27 -37.68 -22.77 6.09
N ASP A 28 -36.57 -22.79 5.36
CA ASP A 28 -35.56 -23.88 5.42
C ASP A 28 -34.89 -23.99 6.80
N LEU A 29 -34.67 -22.86 7.47
CA LEU A 29 -33.99 -22.82 8.77
C LEU A 29 -34.95 -22.80 9.99
N GLY A 30 -36.27 -22.71 9.76
CA GLY A 30 -37.24 -22.56 10.82
C GLY A 30 -37.07 -21.25 11.59
N LEU A 31 -36.71 -20.15 10.91
CA LEU A 31 -36.47 -18.83 11.50
C LEU A 31 -37.52 -17.82 11.06
N SER A 32 -37.67 -16.75 11.83
CA SER A 32 -38.44 -15.58 11.40
C SER A 32 -37.68 -14.79 10.34
N ARG A 33 -38.36 -14.08 9.44
CA ARG A 33 -37.73 -13.18 8.46
C ARG A 33 -36.83 -12.10 9.11
N SER A 34 -37.22 -11.62 10.29
CA SER A 34 -36.41 -10.66 11.06
C SER A 34 -35.12 -11.28 11.59
N ALA A 35 -35.15 -12.53 12.04
CA ALA A 35 -33.94 -13.26 12.44
C ALA A 35 -33.02 -13.51 11.26
N VAL A 36 -33.56 -13.91 10.10
CA VAL A 36 -32.80 -14.05 8.84
C VAL A 36 -32.14 -12.72 8.45
N ALA A 37 -32.90 -11.60 8.49
CA ALA A 37 -32.36 -10.28 8.21
C ALA A 37 -31.25 -9.88 9.19
N GLY A 38 -31.36 -10.22 10.47
CA GLY A 38 -30.32 -10.02 11.48
C GLY A 38 -29.05 -10.81 11.20
N HIS A 39 -29.18 -12.09 10.82
CA HIS A 39 -28.04 -12.93 10.44
C HIS A 39 -27.36 -12.43 9.16
N ILE A 40 -28.12 -12.00 8.14
CA ILE A 40 -27.59 -11.41 6.92
C ILE A 40 -26.82 -10.13 7.24
N ALA A 41 -27.37 -9.24 8.07
CA ALA A 41 -26.67 -8.03 8.49
C ALA A 41 -25.38 -8.32 9.28
N SER A 42 -25.36 -9.38 10.09
CA SER A 42 -24.15 -9.88 10.76
C SER A 42 -23.11 -10.36 9.75
N LEU A 43 -23.50 -11.19 8.79
CA LEU A 43 -22.62 -11.74 7.74
C LEU A 43 -22.06 -10.63 6.83
N ILE A 44 -22.83 -9.57 6.57
CA ILE A 44 -22.35 -8.40 5.82
C ILE A 44 -21.30 -7.64 6.65
N ARG A 45 -21.52 -7.41 7.93
CA ARG A 45 -20.52 -6.79 8.81
C ARG A 45 -19.25 -7.62 8.94
N GLU A 46 -19.38 -8.93 8.95
CA GLU A 46 -18.26 -9.88 8.96
C GLU A 46 -17.60 -10.05 7.57
N ARG A 47 -18.04 -9.30 6.55
CA ARG A 47 -17.59 -9.41 5.16
C ARG A 47 -17.68 -10.81 4.55
N ARG A 48 -18.52 -11.66 5.12
CA ARG A 48 -18.87 -12.97 4.56
C ARG A 48 -19.93 -12.86 3.47
N LEU A 49 -20.68 -11.75 3.46
CA LEU A 49 -21.54 -11.31 2.36
C LEU A 49 -21.18 -9.86 2.01
N LEU A 50 -21.13 -9.51 0.73
CA LEU A 50 -20.74 -8.18 0.25
C LEU A 50 -21.94 -7.24 0.02
N GLY A 51 -23.16 -7.71 0.19
CA GLY A 51 -24.37 -6.92 0.02
C GLY A 51 -25.65 -7.72 0.07
N ARG A 52 -26.78 -7.05 -0.08
CA ARG A 52 -28.13 -7.68 -0.02
C ARG A 52 -28.45 -8.56 -1.23
N ALA A 53 -27.69 -8.46 -2.32
CA ALA A 53 -27.75 -9.39 -3.45
C ALA A 53 -26.98 -10.70 -3.18
N TYR A 54 -26.56 -10.93 -1.91
CA TYR A 54 -25.78 -12.08 -1.47
C TYR A 54 -24.51 -12.30 -2.30
N VAL A 55 -23.84 -11.22 -2.66
CA VAL A 55 -22.55 -11.30 -3.36
C VAL A 55 -21.54 -11.88 -2.38
N LEU A 56 -21.08 -13.08 -2.69
CA LEU A 56 -20.03 -13.73 -1.92
C LEU A 56 -18.68 -13.10 -2.26
N PRO A 57 -17.82 -12.83 -1.27
CA PRO A 57 -16.44 -12.49 -1.56
C PRO A 57 -15.77 -13.67 -2.25
N ALA A 58 -14.84 -13.38 -3.16
CA ALA A 58 -13.97 -14.41 -3.72
C ALA A 58 -13.29 -15.21 -2.58
N PRO A 59 -12.95 -16.49 -2.79
CA PRO A 59 -12.14 -17.25 -1.85
C PRO A 59 -10.89 -16.45 -1.44
N ARG A 60 -10.38 -16.61 -0.21
CA ARG A 60 -9.28 -15.78 0.32
C ARG A 60 -8.09 -15.67 -0.65
N GLY A 61 -7.67 -16.76 -1.28
CA GLY A 61 -6.58 -16.76 -2.26
C GLY A 61 -6.90 -16.08 -3.61
N GLN A 62 -8.16 -15.65 -3.83
CA GLN A 62 -8.58 -14.93 -5.03
C GLN A 62 -9.03 -13.49 -4.73
N ARG A 63 -9.00 -13.07 -3.45
CA ARG A 63 -9.31 -11.68 -3.09
C ARG A 63 -8.15 -10.79 -3.50
N PRO A 64 -8.43 -9.61 -4.10
CA PRO A 64 -7.37 -8.70 -4.49
C PRO A 64 -6.70 -8.06 -3.29
N VAL A 65 -5.45 -7.63 -3.48
CA VAL A 65 -4.89 -6.53 -2.69
C VAL A 65 -5.52 -5.25 -3.21
N VAL A 66 -6.05 -4.41 -2.32
CA VAL A 66 -6.64 -3.13 -2.70
C VAL A 66 -5.68 -2.02 -2.30
N CYS A 67 -5.09 -1.36 -3.32
CA CYS A 67 -4.24 -0.19 -3.13
C CYS A 67 -5.11 1.08 -3.25
N ILE A 68 -5.01 1.98 -2.28
CA ILE A 68 -5.80 3.22 -2.21
C ILE A 68 -4.84 4.40 -2.06
N GLY A 69 -4.85 5.35 -3.00
CA GLY A 69 -3.98 6.50 -2.93
C GLY A 69 -3.61 7.09 -4.29
N ALA A 70 -2.41 7.65 -4.39
CA ALA A 70 -1.99 8.41 -5.57
C ALA A 70 -1.64 7.52 -6.77
N ALA A 71 -2.02 8.05 -7.94
CA ALA A 71 -1.55 7.65 -9.27
C ALA A 71 -1.34 8.91 -10.10
N ASN A 72 -0.12 9.24 -10.44
CA ASN A 72 0.25 10.52 -11.07
C ASN A 72 1.25 10.33 -12.21
N VAL A 73 1.43 11.39 -12.99
CA VAL A 73 2.52 11.46 -13.97
C VAL A 73 3.71 12.17 -13.35
N ASP A 74 4.87 11.49 -13.37
CA ASP A 74 6.16 12.04 -12.97
C ASP A 74 6.85 12.64 -14.20
N ARG A 75 7.12 13.94 -14.18
CA ARG A 75 7.84 14.67 -15.21
C ARG A 75 9.22 15.06 -14.72
N LYS A 76 10.26 14.70 -15.46
CA LYS A 76 11.63 15.16 -15.23
C LYS A 76 12.02 16.10 -16.35
N LEU A 77 12.31 17.36 -16.03
CA LEU A 77 12.80 18.38 -16.96
C LEU A 77 14.27 18.63 -16.64
N ARG A 78 15.18 18.18 -17.49
CA ARG A 78 16.62 18.39 -17.32
C ARG A 78 17.08 19.52 -18.22
N THR A 79 17.65 20.58 -17.66
CA THR A 79 18.19 21.70 -18.44
C THR A 79 19.43 21.27 -19.22
N ILE A 80 19.62 21.86 -20.42
CA ILE A 80 20.77 21.56 -21.29
C ILE A 80 22.02 22.33 -20.84
N ALA A 81 21.81 23.47 -20.14
CA ALA A 81 22.84 24.31 -19.59
C ALA A 81 22.48 24.73 -18.18
N THR A 82 23.35 25.47 -17.51
CA THR A 82 23.12 26.01 -16.16
C THR A 82 21.78 26.73 -16.11
N LEU A 83 20.93 26.34 -15.14
CA LEU A 83 19.59 26.87 -14.94
C LEU A 83 19.64 28.36 -14.57
N GLN A 84 18.88 29.18 -15.27
CA GLN A 84 18.78 30.61 -15.06
C GLN A 84 17.36 30.97 -14.59
N ALA A 85 17.23 31.52 -13.39
CA ALA A 85 15.96 31.98 -12.88
C ALA A 85 15.42 33.18 -13.66
N GLY A 86 14.10 33.27 -13.80
CA GLY A 86 13.41 34.42 -14.41
C GLY A 86 13.45 34.45 -15.95
N THR A 87 13.94 33.38 -16.61
CA THR A 87 13.94 33.26 -18.07
C THR A 87 13.58 31.85 -18.51
N SER A 88 13.40 31.67 -19.84
CA SER A 88 13.18 30.36 -20.44
C SER A 88 14.48 29.56 -20.54
N ASN A 89 14.48 28.33 -20.05
CA ASN A 89 15.62 27.41 -20.08
C ASN A 89 15.33 26.26 -21.06
N PRO A 90 16.16 26.05 -22.11
CA PRO A 90 16.05 24.84 -22.92
C PRO A 90 16.27 23.59 -22.06
N ALA A 91 15.39 22.61 -22.22
CA ALA A 91 15.43 21.37 -21.43
C ALA A 91 14.98 20.15 -22.26
N THR A 92 15.42 18.99 -21.85
CA THR A 92 14.84 17.70 -22.27
C THR A 92 13.79 17.27 -21.25
N ALA A 93 12.69 16.68 -21.72
CA ALA A 93 11.62 16.18 -20.88
C ALA A 93 11.54 14.65 -20.97
N SER A 94 11.29 14.00 -19.84
CA SER A 94 10.86 12.62 -19.77
C SER A 94 9.64 12.50 -18.84
N GLU A 95 8.75 11.57 -19.17
CA GLU A 95 7.56 11.29 -18.37
C GLU A 95 7.54 9.80 -18.02
N THR A 96 7.15 9.53 -16.76
CA THR A 96 6.92 8.17 -16.26
C THR A 96 5.65 8.19 -15.42
N TYR A 97 5.06 7.01 -15.20
CA TYR A 97 3.94 6.90 -14.29
C TYR A 97 4.42 6.70 -12.86
N GLY A 98 3.84 7.46 -11.92
CA GLY A 98 4.18 7.51 -10.51
C GLY A 98 2.97 7.35 -9.61
N GLY A 99 3.17 7.66 -8.33
CA GLY A 99 2.21 7.52 -7.26
C GLY A 99 2.45 6.24 -6.46
N VAL A 100 2.56 6.39 -5.13
CA VAL A 100 2.93 5.28 -4.22
C VAL A 100 1.96 4.13 -4.35
N ALA A 101 0.64 4.38 -4.22
CA ALA A 101 -0.37 3.33 -4.33
C ALA A 101 -0.37 2.66 -5.71
N ARG A 102 -0.19 3.43 -6.80
CA ARG A 102 -0.11 2.88 -8.16
C ARG A 102 1.17 2.05 -8.36
N ASN A 103 2.32 2.51 -7.89
CA ASN A 103 3.58 1.78 -8.04
C ASN A 103 3.52 0.45 -7.27
N ILE A 104 2.95 0.45 -6.05
CA ILE A 104 2.73 -0.78 -5.28
C ILE A 104 1.78 -1.71 -6.03
N ALA A 105 0.67 -1.19 -6.56
CA ALA A 105 -0.29 -1.99 -7.32
C ALA A 105 0.34 -2.63 -8.56
N GLU A 106 1.16 -1.89 -9.31
CA GLU A 106 1.83 -2.43 -10.50
C GLU A 106 2.87 -3.50 -10.16
N ASN A 107 3.69 -3.29 -9.11
CA ASN A 107 4.62 -4.33 -8.65
C ASN A 107 3.87 -5.62 -8.25
N LEU A 108 2.76 -5.50 -7.49
CA LEU A 108 1.93 -6.64 -7.11
C LEU A 108 1.30 -7.34 -8.31
N ALA A 109 0.80 -6.59 -9.29
CA ALA A 109 0.23 -7.17 -10.51
C ALA A 109 1.29 -7.95 -11.32
N ARG A 110 2.52 -7.42 -11.42
CA ARG A 110 3.65 -8.12 -12.05
C ARG A 110 4.10 -9.37 -11.28
N LEU A 111 3.85 -9.40 -9.97
CA LEU A 111 4.01 -10.59 -9.12
C LEU A 111 2.78 -11.54 -9.17
N HIS A 112 1.92 -11.39 -10.18
CA HIS A 112 0.72 -12.21 -10.40
C HIS A 112 -0.27 -12.21 -9.24
N THR A 113 -0.28 -11.14 -8.43
CA THR A 113 -1.27 -10.95 -7.36
C THR A 113 -2.50 -10.25 -7.93
N PRO A 114 -3.73 -10.72 -7.68
CA PRO A 114 -4.92 -9.95 -8.01
C PRO A 114 -4.91 -8.60 -7.28
N VAL A 115 -5.03 -7.50 -8.04
CA VAL A 115 -4.91 -6.13 -7.50
C VAL A 115 -6.02 -5.24 -8.01
N ALA A 116 -6.57 -4.41 -7.11
CA ALA A 116 -7.41 -3.28 -7.45
C ALA A 116 -6.76 -1.96 -6.98
N LEU A 117 -6.87 -0.92 -7.78
CA LEU A 117 -6.42 0.43 -7.45
C LEU A 117 -7.64 1.36 -7.32
N LEU A 118 -7.78 1.99 -6.18
CA LEU A 118 -8.72 3.07 -5.92
C LEU A 118 -7.95 4.38 -5.85
N THR A 119 -8.02 5.18 -6.89
CA THR A 119 -7.36 6.47 -7.01
C THR A 119 -8.33 7.52 -7.55
N ALA A 120 -7.89 8.78 -7.62
CA ALA A 120 -8.60 9.83 -8.34
C ALA A 120 -7.84 10.18 -9.62
N LEU A 121 -8.56 10.32 -10.71
CA LEU A 121 -8.04 10.68 -12.03
C LEU A 121 -8.86 11.84 -12.59
N GLY A 122 -8.21 12.78 -13.22
CA GLY A 122 -8.87 13.80 -14.03
C GLY A 122 -9.38 13.24 -15.35
N ASP A 123 -10.25 13.97 -16.03
CA ASP A 123 -10.76 13.63 -17.36
C ASP A 123 -9.85 14.11 -18.51
N ASP A 124 -8.58 14.30 -18.20
CA ASP A 124 -7.53 14.75 -19.12
C ASP A 124 -6.79 13.59 -19.83
N GLY A 125 -5.81 13.94 -20.66
CA GLY A 125 -4.97 12.95 -21.36
C GLY A 125 -4.11 12.13 -20.42
N ALA A 126 -3.63 12.72 -19.32
CA ALA A 126 -2.82 12.06 -18.31
C ALA A 126 -3.64 11.01 -17.53
N GLY A 127 -4.87 11.35 -17.15
CA GLY A 127 -5.78 10.42 -16.47
C GLY A 127 -6.12 9.19 -17.30
N ARG A 128 -6.40 9.39 -18.59
CA ARG A 128 -6.62 8.28 -19.53
C ARG A 128 -5.40 7.41 -19.68
N ALA A 129 -4.22 8.01 -19.87
CA ALA A 129 -2.97 7.27 -20.02
C ALA A 129 -2.60 6.46 -18.75
N LEU A 130 -2.80 7.03 -17.56
CA LEU A 130 -2.63 6.33 -16.28
C LEU A 130 -3.57 5.14 -16.15
N GLN A 131 -4.84 5.32 -16.53
CA GLN A 131 -5.84 4.25 -16.48
C GLN A 131 -5.52 3.13 -17.46
N ASP A 132 -5.19 3.47 -18.72
CA ASP A 132 -4.83 2.50 -19.76
C ASP A 132 -3.59 1.69 -19.36
N HIS A 133 -2.56 2.38 -18.82
CA HIS A 133 -1.35 1.72 -18.34
C HIS A 133 -1.63 0.75 -17.19
N ALA A 134 -2.42 1.18 -16.20
CA ALA A 134 -2.79 0.33 -15.07
C ALA A 134 -3.60 -0.91 -15.52
N GLN A 135 -4.55 -0.73 -16.44
CA GLN A 135 -5.32 -1.85 -17.00
C GLN A 135 -4.45 -2.80 -17.83
N ALA A 136 -3.52 -2.28 -18.62
CA ALA A 136 -2.56 -3.09 -19.37
C ALA A 136 -1.64 -3.91 -18.44
N ALA A 137 -1.34 -3.40 -17.24
CA ALA A 137 -0.62 -4.13 -16.20
C ALA A 137 -1.50 -5.14 -15.43
N GLY A 138 -2.79 -5.26 -15.75
CA GLY A 138 -3.71 -6.20 -15.09
C GLY A 138 -4.32 -5.68 -13.78
N ILE A 139 -4.27 -4.38 -13.52
CA ILE A 139 -4.83 -3.74 -12.33
C ILE A 139 -6.30 -3.40 -12.56
N ASP A 140 -7.17 -3.78 -11.64
CA ASP A 140 -8.58 -3.36 -11.67
C ASP A 140 -8.73 -1.90 -11.17
N THR A 141 -9.07 -0.99 -12.08
CA THR A 141 -9.25 0.44 -11.79
C THR A 141 -10.71 0.88 -11.73
N ARG A 142 -11.68 -0.05 -11.88
CA ARG A 142 -13.13 0.27 -11.96
C ARG A 142 -13.68 0.97 -10.72
N GLY A 143 -13.02 0.83 -9.58
CA GLY A 143 -13.37 1.51 -8.34
C GLY A 143 -12.82 2.92 -8.20
N SER A 144 -11.96 3.39 -9.10
CA SER A 144 -11.34 4.72 -9.05
C SER A 144 -12.35 5.84 -9.30
N LEU A 145 -12.04 7.04 -8.81
CA LEU A 145 -12.84 8.26 -8.96
C LEU A 145 -12.40 9.00 -10.23
N ALA A 146 -13.33 9.19 -11.16
CA ALA A 146 -13.13 10.09 -12.30
C ALA A 146 -13.70 11.47 -11.96
N LEU A 147 -12.90 12.51 -12.13
CA LEU A 147 -13.24 13.89 -11.82
C LEU A 147 -13.30 14.71 -13.12
N ALA A 148 -14.49 15.21 -13.43
CA ALA A 148 -14.69 16.13 -14.56
C ALA A 148 -14.01 17.47 -14.31
N ASP A 149 -13.56 18.12 -15.37
CA ASP A 149 -12.93 19.46 -15.35
C ASP A 149 -11.75 19.57 -14.37
N THR A 150 -11.06 18.48 -14.11
CA THR A 150 -9.94 18.41 -13.15
C THR A 150 -8.71 17.82 -13.84
N ALA A 151 -7.52 18.37 -13.56
CA ALA A 151 -6.26 17.81 -14.01
C ALA A 151 -5.87 16.60 -13.15
N SER A 152 -5.29 15.59 -13.78
CA SER A 152 -4.69 14.45 -13.09
C SER A 152 -3.44 14.87 -12.31
N GLY A 153 -3.11 14.13 -11.24
CA GLY A 153 -1.95 14.42 -10.40
C GLY A 153 -0.64 14.42 -11.18
N THR A 154 0.22 15.38 -10.88
CA THR A 154 1.55 15.47 -11.47
C THR A 154 2.62 15.76 -10.42
N TYR A 155 3.80 15.15 -10.61
CA TYR A 155 5.02 15.53 -9.91
C TYR A 155 6.04 15.96 -10.97
N THR A 156 6.50 17.21 -10.90
CA THR A 156 7.45 17.76 -11.87
C THR A 156 8.77 18.08 -11.17
N ALA A 157 9.82 17.34 -11.52
CA ALA A 157 11.19 17.60 -11.07
C ALA A 157 11.95 18.40 -12.11
N ILE A 158 12.53 19.52 -11.72
CA ILE A 158 13.44 20.33 -12.55
C ILE A 158 14.85 20.00 -12.09
N LEU A 159 15.64 19.43 -13.01
CA LEU A 159 17.02 19.03 -12.81
C LEU A 159 17.93 20.01 -13.56
N ASP A 160 19.09 20.28 -13.01
CA ASP A 160 20.13 21.02 -13.72
C ASP A 160 20.82 20.16 -14.81
N ALA A 161 21.83 20.73 -15.48
CA ALA A 161 22.57 20.05 -16.53
C ALA A 161 23.36 18.82 -16.02
N GLU A 162 23.74 18.81 -14.76
CA GLU A 162 24.43 17.72 -14.06
C GLU A 162 23.46 16.61 -13.64
N GLY A 163 22.13 16.92 -13.59
CA GLY A 163 21.07 15.98 -13.20
C GLY A 163 20.69 16.10 -11.72
N GLU A 164 21.20 17.11 -11.03
CA GLU A 164 20.83 17.38 -9.62
C GLU A 164 19.46 18.06 -9.53
N LEU A 165 18.70 17.70 -8.53
CA LEU A 165 17.36 18.27 -8.29
C LEU A 165 17.46 19.74 -7.85
N HIS A 166 16.95 20.63 -8.69
CA HIS A 166 16.87 22.06 -8.37
C HIS A 166 15.57 22.42 -7.66
N VAL A 167 14.42 21.96 -8.16
CA VAL A 167 13.11 22.17 -7.55
C VAL A 167 12.16 21.05 -7.99
N ALA A 168 11.23 20.67 -7.11
CA ALA A 168 10.13 19.78 -7.43
C ALA A 168 8.80 20.45 -7.10
N LEU A 169 7.82 20.25 -7.98
CA LEU A 169 6.44 20.73 -7.83
C LEU A 169 5.50 19.53 -7.86
N ALA A 170 4.63 19.44 -6.87
CA ALA A 170 3.65 18.35 -6.74
C ALA A 170 2.23 18.93 -6.78
N ASP A 171 1.50 18.68 -7.85
CA ASP A 171 0.07 18.95 -7.94
C ASP A 171 -0.69 17.66 -7.65
N MET A 172 -1.11 17.51 -6.39
CA MET A 172 -1.69 16.28 -5.82
C MET A 172 -3.04 16.56 -5.12
N ALA A 173 -3.63 17.76 -5.32
CA ALA A 173 -4.83 18.16 -4.60
C ALA A 173 -6.06 17.31 -4.96
N LEU A 174 -6.09 16.71 -6.17
CA LEU A 174 -7.22 15.86 -6.57
C LEU A 174 -7.43 14.65 -5.64
N TYR A 175 -6.39 14.15 -4.95
CA TYR A 175 -6.54 13.01 -4.03
C TYR A 175 -7.29 13.39 -2.75
N ASP A 176 -7.49 14.67 -2.47
CA ASP A 176 -8.34 15.13 -1.36
C ASP A 176 -9.84 14.83 -1.63
N GLN A 177 -10.19 14.47 -2.87
CA GLN A 177 -11.53 14.00 -3.24
C GLN A 177 -11.77 12.51 -2.92
N LEU A 178 -10.75 11.79 -2.51
CA LEU A 178 -10.89 10.41 -2.00
C LEU A 178 -11.39 10.43 -0.56
N THR A 179 -12.63 10.90 -0.37
CA THR A 179 -13.25 11.10 0.95
C THR A 179 -13.71 9.79 1.60
N PRO A 180 -14.03 9.78 2.91
CA PRO A 180 -14.62 8.63 3.58
C PRO A 180 -15.91 8.14 2.91
N GLU A 181 -16.77 9.08 2.44
CA GLU A 181 -18.04 8.78 1.77
C GLU A 181 -17.81 8.09 0.42
N PHE A 182 -16.83 8.59 -0.36
CA PHE A 182 -16.44 7.92 -1.59
C PHE A 182 -16.00 6.48 -1.32
N LEU A 183 -15.10 6.26 -0.34
CA LEU A 183 -14.63 4.92 0.00
C LEU A 183 -15.76 4.03 0.54
N ALA A 184 -16.71 4.57 1.31
CA ALA A 184 -17.86 3.81 1.77
C ALA A 184 -18.73 3.33 0.60
N SER A 185 -18.91 4.16 -0.44
CA SER A 185 -19.63 3.79 -1.65
C SER A 185 -18.95 2.67 -2.47
N ARG A 186 -17.65 2.43 -2.24
CA ARG A 186 -16.84 1.39 -2.88
C ARG A 186 -16.61 0.16 -1.96
N ALA A 187 -17.44 -0.04 -0.96
CA ALA A 187 -17.30 -1.16 -0.02
C ALA A 187 -17.18 -2.55 -0.68
N PRO A 188 -17.91 -2.89 -1.78
CA PRO A 188 -17.72 -4.17 -2.46
C PRO A 188 -16.32 -4.33 -3.08
N GLN A 189 -15.78 -3.26 -3.68
CA GLN A 189 -14.44 -3.26 -4.28
C GLN A 189 -13.34 -3.34 -3.22
N ARG A 190 -13.64 -2.96 -1.97
CA ARG A 190 -12.73 -3.04 -0.83
C ARG A 190 -12.74 -4.38 -0.10
N ALA A 191 -13.47 -5.39 -0.58
CA ALA A 191 -13.40 -6.75 -0.03
C ALA A 191 -12.06 -7.41 -0.37
N ALA A 192 -11.01 -6.98 0.31
CA ALA A 192 -9.62 -7.26 0.05
C ALA A 192 -9.07 -8.45 0.84
N ALA A 193 -8.00 -9.09 0.34
CA ALA A 193 -7.12 -9.91 1.15
C ALA A 193 -6.25 -9.01 2.06
N LEU A 194 -5.83 -7.86 1.54
CA LEU A 194 -5.04 -6.83 2.20
C LEU A 194 -5.43 -5.46 1.63
N THR A 195 -5.60 -4.46 2.48
CA THR A 195 -5.70 -3.06 2.05
C THR A 195 -4.35 -2.38 2.26
N VAL A 196 -3.88 -1.68 1.23
CA VAL A 196 -2.68 -0.83 1.29
C VAL A 196 -3.09 0.59 0.98
N THR A 197 -2.71 1.55 1.81
CA THR A 197 -2.98 2.97 1.56
C THR A 197 -1.72 3.80 1.71
N ASP A 198 -1.65 4.90 0.94
CA ASP A 198 -0.62 5.91 1.12
C ASP A 198 -1.17 7.18 1.81
N LEU A 199 -0.27 8.06 2.27
CA LEU A 199 -0.64 9.30 2.94
C LEU A 199 -0.91 10.46 1.97
N ASN A 200 -1.24 10.18 0.70
CA ASN A 200 -1.82 11.21 -0.18
C ASN A 200 -3.32 11.43 0.09
N LEU A 201 -3.97 10.54 0.83
CA LEU A 201 -5.36 10.67 1.25
C LEU A 201 -5.52 11.74 2.35
N PRO A 202 -6.71 12.36 2.48
CA PRO A 202 -7.05 13.20 3.64
C PRO A 202 -6.91 12.44 4.96
N LEU A 203 -6.59 13.16 6.04
CA LEU A 203 -6.47 12.59 7.39
C LEU A 203 -7.71 11.80 7.81
N GLU A 204 -8.91 12.38 7.59
CA GLU A 204 -10.20 11.76 7.91
C GLU A 204 -10.44 10.48 7.11
N THR A 205 -9.92 10.40 5.90
CA THR A 205 -10.05 9.20 5.07
C THR A 205 -9.14 8.10 5.56
N VAL A 206 -7.91 8.42 5.94
CA VAL A 206 -6.98 7.45 6.56
C VAL A 206 -7.57 6.96 7.89
N ALA A 207 -8.14 7.84 8.71
CA ALA A 207 -8.81 7.48 9.95
C ALA A 207 -10.00 6.52 9.71
N ALA A 208 -10.84 6.81 8.72
CA ALA A 208 -11.96 5.95 8.35
C ALA A 208 -11.51 4.56 7.84
N LEU A 209 -10.37 4.47 7.15
CA LEU A 209 -9.77 3.19 6.76
C LEU A 209 -9.28 2.40 7.98
N ILE A 210 -8.66 3.05 8.95
CA ILE A 210 -8.23 2.44 10.22
C ILE A 210 -9.44 1.91 10.99
N ASP A 211 -10.49 2.71 11.13
CA ASP A 211 -11.73 2.31 11.81
C ASP A 211 -12.39 1.11 11.13
N SER A 212 -12.45 1.12 9.80
CA SER A 212 -12.97 0.00 9.02
C SER A 212 -12.11 -1.27 9.21
N ALA A 213 -10.78 -1.13 9.18
CA ALA A 213 -9.86 -2.25 9.37
C ALA A 213 -10.02 -2.88 10.76
N ARG A 214 -10.17 -2.03 11.80
CA ARG A 214 -10.43 -2.45 13.19
C ARG A 214 -11.77 -3.17 13.33
N ALA A 215 -12.83 -2.61 12.76
CA ALA A 215 -14.17 -3.17 12.85
C ALA A 215 -14.33 -4.51 12.13
N ASP A 216 -13.66 -4.64 10.99
CA ASP A 216 -13.76 -5.81 10.09
C ASP A 216 -12.63 -6.83 10.31
N HIS A 217 -11.69 -6.57 11.21
CA HIS A 217 -10.46 -7.35 11.40
C HIS A 217 -9.73 -7.62 10.07
N ALA A 218 -9.73 -6.62 9.19
CA ALA A 218 -9.09 -6.70 7.88
C ALA A 218 -7.68 -6.10 7.94
N PRO A 219 -6.65 -6.75 7.37
CA PRO A 219 -5.29 -6.23 7.45
C PRO A 219 -5.17 -4.92 6.64
N LEU A 220 -4.62 -3.88 7.28
CA LEU A 220 -4.34 -2.57 6.70
C LEU A 220 -2.85 -2.26 6.80
N VAL A 221 -2.23 -1.97 5.67
CA VAL A 221 -0.87 -1.43 5.57
C VAL A 221 -0.94 0.03 5.19
N ILE A 222 -0.25 0.89 5.93
CA ILE A 222 -0.07 2.31 5.61
C ILE A 222 1.37 2.52 5.15
N VAL A 223 1.56 3.15 4.00
CA VAL A 223 2.87 3.51 3.45
C VAL A 223 2.99 5.03 3.46
N ALA A 224 4.00 5.55 4.14
CA ALA A 224 4.32 6.97 4.15
C ALA A 224 4.83 7.42 2.77
N VAL A 225 4.67 8.70 2.48
CA VAL A 225 4.99 9.28 1.16
C VAL A 225 6.14 10.29 1.28
N SER A 226 6.06 11.16 2.29
CA SER A 226 7.03 12.23 2.53
C SER A 226 6.81 12.85 3.90
N GLN A 227 7.83 13.53 4.44
CA GLN A 227 7.73 14.22 5.74
C GLN A 227 6.50 15.16 5.85
N PRO A 228 6.20 16.04 4.86
CA PRO A 228 5.01 16.91 4.96
C PRO A 228 3.69 16.12 5.02
N LYS A 229 3.61 14.96 4.37
CA LYS A 229 2.42 14.11 4.36
C LYS A 229 2.20 13.37 5.69
N MET A 230 3.20 13.31 6.58
CA MET A 230 3.02 12.72 7.92
C MET A 230 1.96 13.43 8.76
N ALA A 231 1.62 14.69 8.46
CA ALA A 231 0.48 15.38 9.06
C ALA A 231 -0.88 14.70 8.76
N ARG A 232 -0.94 13.81 7.78
CA ARG A 232 -2.13 13.02 7.41
C ARG A 232 -2.21 11.67 8.11
N LEU A 233 -1.21 11.30 8.93
CA LEU A 233 -1.24 10.09 9.74
C LEU A 233 -2.05 10.33 11.02
N PRO A 234 -3.19 9.63 11.25
CA PRO A 234 -3.96 9.77 12.48
C PRO A 234 -3.15 9.41 13.72
N HIS A 235 -3.49 10.01 14.86
CA HIS A 235 -2.81 9.69 16.12
C HIS A 235 -3.14 8.27 16.60
N ASP A 236 -4.41 7.85 16.52
CA ASP A 236 -4.83 6.47 16.83
C ASP A 236 -4.57 5.55 15.64
N LEU A 237 -3.73 4.53 15.84
CA LEU A 237 -3.34 3.55 14.85
C LEU A 237 -3.86 2.14 15.15
N HIS A 238 -4.78 1.99 16.13
CA HIS A 238 -5.41 0.71 16.43
C HIS A 238 -6.24 0.21 15.24
N GLY A 239 -5.78 -0.83 14.58
CA GLY A 239 -6.31 -1.38 13.33
C GLY A 239 -5.28 -1.38 12.19
N VAL A 240 -4.15 -0.68 12.38
CA VAL A 240 -3.03 -0.72 11.44
C VAL A 240 -2.22 -2.00 11.69
N ARG A 241 -2.19 -2.89 10.67
CA ARG A 241 -1.37 -4.10 10.70
C ARG A 241 0.11 -3.76 10.57
N LEU A 242 0.44 -2.82 9.68
CA LEU A 242 1.81 -2.44 9.39
C LEU A 242 1.89 -0.98 8.93
N LEU A 243 2.81 -0.22 9.53
CA LEU A 243 3.22 1.10 9.06
C LEU A 243 4.62 1.00 8.42
N ILE A 244 4.74 1.41 7.16
CA ILE A 244 6.02 1.48 6.43
C ILE A 244 6.36 2.95 6.21
N LEU A 245 7.53 3.36 6.68
CA LEU A 245 8.01 4.74 6.55
C LEU A 245 9.53 4.76 6.45
N ASN A 246 10.09 5.87 5.97
CA ASN A 246 11.53 6.08 6.03
C ASN A 246 11.95 6.73 7.36
N ARG A 247 13.25 6.81 7.59
CA ARG A 247 13.81 7.38 8.82
C ARG A 247 13.38 8.83 9.05
N ALA A 248 13.42 9.67 8.01
CA ALA A 248 13.06 11.09 8.13
C ALA A 248 11.56 11.27 8.45
N GLU A 249 10.70 10.40 7.92
CA GLU A 249 9.28 10.35 8.26
C GLU A 249 9.06 9.89 9.71
N LEU A 250 9.84 8.91 10.19
CA LEU A 250 9.79 8.49 11.60
C LEU A 250 10.28 9.61 12.54
N GLU A 251 11.31 10.37 12.16
CA GLU A 251 11.75 11.57 12.89
C GLU A 251 10.64 12.61 13.01
N THR A 252 9.86 12.78 11.93
CA THR A 252 8.67 13.68 11.95
C THR A 252 7.61 13.17 12.93
N VAL A 253 7.33 11.87 12.95
CA VAL A 253 6.39 11.25 13.91
C VAL A 253 6.88 11.38 15.35
N ALA A 254 8.19 11.20 15.57
CA ALA A 254 8.81 11.28 16.89
C ALA A 254 8.99 12.73 17.37
N GLY A 255 8.89 13.72 16.47
CA GLY A 255 9.11 15.15 16.75
C GLY A 255 10.56 15.48 17.12
N ARG A 256 11.51 14.61 16.81
CA ARG A 256 12.95 14.78 17.11
C ARG A 256 13.84 13.94 16.19
N PRO A 257 15.10 14.32 16.01
CA PRO A 257 16.09 13.49 15.33
C PRO A 257 16.29 12.13 16.03
N LEU A 258 16.64 11.11 15.24
CA LEU A 258 16.86 9.73 15.69
C LEU A 258 18.30 9.30 15.35
N PRO A 259 19.35 9.84 16.00
CA PRO A 259 20.75 9.61 15.64
C PRO A 259 21.24 8.18 15.90
N THR A 260 20.58 7.41 16.76
CA THR A 260 21.02 6.07 17.16
C THR A 260 19.94 5.01 16.90
N GLU A 261 20.34 3.75 16.83
CA GLU A 261 19.40 2.62 16.80
C GLU A 261 18.45 2.61 18.01
N ALA A 262 18.96 2.98 19.19
CA ALA A 262 18.13 3.09 20.40
C ALA A 262 17.04 4.14 20.24
N ASP A 263 17.33 5.26 19.57
CA ASP A 263 16.32 6.28 19.26
C ASP A 263 15.27 5.76 18.28
N VAL A 264 15.68 5.05 17.23
CA VAL A 264 14.77 4.42 16.26
C VAL A 264 13.89 3.40 16.97
N ARG A 265 14.46 2.56 17.84
CA ARG A 265 13.70 1.59 18.64
C ARG A 265 12.65 2.26 19.51
N LEU A 266 13.01 3.32 20.21
CA LEU A 266 12.08 4.06 21.05
C LEU A 266 10.96 4.71 20.24
N ALA A 267 11.28 5.27 19.07
CA ALA A 267 10.30 5.88 18.18
C ALA A 267 9.34 4.81 17.62
N CYS A 268 9.83 3.65 17.19
CA CYS A 268 8.98 2.53 16.76
C CYS A 268 8.06 2.04 17.88
N ALA A 269 8.59 1.90 19.11
CA ALA A 269 7.76 1.56 20.26
C ALA A 269 6.66 2.61 20.53
N GLY A 270 6.96 3.90 20.35
CA GLY A 270 5.97 4.97 20.43
C GLY A 270 4.87 4.84 19.37
N VAL A 271 5.20 4.44 18.14
CA VAL A 271 4.22 4.16 17.08
C VAL A 271 3.36 2.94 17.45
N GLN A 272 3.96 1.88 17.99
CA GLN A 272 3.22 0.70 18.44
C GLN A 272 2.31 1.01 19.63
N GLN A 273 2.71 1.89 20.55
CA GLN A 273 1.86 2.37 21.65
C GLN A 273 0.64 3.15 21.15
N ARG A 274 0.71 3.79 19.97
CA ARG A 274 -0.42 4.41 19.28
C ARG A 274 -1.35 3.39 18.62
N GLY A 275 -1.00 2.09 18.59
CA GLY A 275 -1.85 1.00 18.14
C GLY A 275 -1.41 0.30 16.86
N ALA A 276 -0.38 0.75 16.15
CA ALA A 276 0.17 0.01 15.02
C ALA A 276 0.79 -1.31 15.52
N ARG A 277 0.45 -2.44 14.88
CA ARG A 277 0.99 -3.73 15.28
C ARG A 277 2.49 -3.82 14.98
N ASP A 278 2.87 -3.53 13.74
CA ASP A 278 4.24 -3.62 13.28
C ASP A 278 4.67 -2.32 12.57
N VAL A 279 5.98 -2.07 12.60
CA VAL A 279 6.62 -0.90 11.98
C VAL A 279 7.82 -1.35 11.17
N ILE A 280 7.95 -0.84 9.95
CA ILE A 280 9.15 -0.97 9.11
C ILE A 280 9.70 0.42 8.84
N VAL A 281 11.02 0.59 9.03
CA VAL A 281 11.73 1.86 8.81
C VAL A 281 12.81 1.66 7.75
N THR A 282 12.60 2.20 6.56
CA THR A 282 13.59 2.14 5.48
C THR A 282 14.68 3.20 5.67
N CYS A 283 15.95 2.80 5.42
CA CYS A 283 17.14 3.64 5.57
C CYS A 283 17.92 3.74 4.24
N GLY A 284 17.21 3.73 3.11
CA GLY A 284 17.79 3.85 1.77
C GLY A 284 18.81 2.75 1.47
N SER A 285 20.01 3.14 0.99
CA SER A 285 21.09 2.22 0.65
C SER A 285 21.70 1.48 1.83
N GLN A 286 21.37 1.87 3.07
CA GLN A 286 21.86 1.19 4.26
C GLN A 286 21.06 -0.09 4.54
N GLY A 287 19.75 -0.06 4.41
CA GLY A 287 18.88 -1.21 4.68
C GLY A 287 17.56 -0.84 5.35
N VAL A 288 17.09 -1.67 6.25
CA VAL A 288 15.78 -1.53 6.88
C VAL A 288 15.79 -2.02 8.32
N PHE A 289 15.10 -1.30 9.20
CA PHE A 289 14.68 -1.80 10.50
C PHE A 289 13.25 -2.31 10.43
N HIS A 290 12.94 -3.35 11.18
CA HIS A 290 11.55 -3.76 11.43
C HIS A 290 11.36 -4.22 12.88
N THR A 291 10.15 -4.06 13.40
CA THR A 291 9.76 -4.58 14.70
C THR A 291 9.48 -6.08 14.61
N CYS A 292 9.89 -6.84 15.62
CA CYS A 292 9.62 -8.26 15.76
C CYS A 292 9.63 -8.62 17.26
N ASP A 293 8.50 -9.10 17.79
CA ASP A 293 8.36 -9.54 19.19
C ASP A 293 8.92 -8.54 20.21
N GLY A 294 8.65 -7.24 20.02
CA GLY A 294 9.13 -6.17 20.89
C GLY A 294 10.61 -5.81 20.70
N GLN A 295 11.31 -6.43 19.75
CA GLN A 295 12.67 -6.11 19.36
C GLN A 295 12.71 -5.31 18.07
N LEU A 296 13.83 -4.66 17.80
CA LEU A 296 14.13 -4.03 16.52
C LEU A 296 15.20 -4.88 15.80
N VAL A 297 14.87 -5.34 14.60
CA VAL A 297 15.76 -6.16 13.76
C VAL A 297 16.27 -5.31 12.62
N TRP A 298 17.56 -5.40 12.33
CA TRP A 298 18.22 -4.74 11.20
C TRP A 298 18.51 -5.72 10.08
N LEU A 299 18.25 -5.28 8.83
CA LEU A 299 18.64 -5.99 7.62
C LEU A 299 19.37 -5.01 6.68
N ALA A 300 20.56 -5.37 6.23
CA ALA A 300 21.34 -4.56 5.31
C ALA A 300 20.76 -4.60 3.88
N ALA A 301 20.87 -3.49 3.14
CA ALA A 301 20.48 -3.45 1.74
C ALA A 301 21.50 -4.19 0.84
N HIS A 302 21.02 -4.74 -0.27
CA HIS A 302 21.88 -5.30 -1.30
C HIS A 302 22.68 -4.19 -1.99
N GLN A 303 24.00 -4.38 -2.10
CA GLN A 303 24.87 -3.46 -2.81
C GLN A 303 24.78 -3.73 -4.32
N VAL A 304 24.20 -2.79 -5.05
CA VAL A 304 23.97 -2.90 -6.50
C VAL A 304 24.34 -1.60 -7.21
N LYS A 305 24.53 -1.65 -8.53
CA LYS A 305 24.73 -0.43 -9.33
C LYS A 305 23.41 0.31 -9.47
N VAL A 306 23.32 1.49 -8.90
CA VAL A 306 22.11 2.34 -8.94
C VAL A 306 22.05 3.10 -10.27
N VAL A 307 20.88 3.05 -10.92
CA VAL A 307 20.51 3.84 -12.09
C VAL A 307 19.55 4.96 -11.68
N ASP A 308 18.46 4.60 -10.99
CA ASP A 308 17.47 5.55 -10.44
C ASP A 308 16.90 4.98 -9.12
N VAL A 309 16.76 5.80 -8.12
CA VAL A 309 16.22 5.40 -6.81
C VAL A 309 14.68 5.52 -6.73
N THR A 310 14.06 6.14 -7.74
CA THR A 310 12.60 6.36 -7.78
C THR A 310 11.87 5.02 -7.81
N GLY A 311 10.86 4.87 -6.94
CA GLY A 311 10.06 3.64 -6.85
C GLY A 311 10.66 2.51 -6.01
N ALA A 312 11.91 2.65 -5.50
CA ALA A 312 12.55 1.62 -4.66
C ALA A 312 11.75 1.32 -3.38
N GLY A 313 11.24 2.37 -2.70
CA GLY A 313 10.40 2.23 -1.52
C GLY A 313 9.05 1.57 -1.82
N ASP A 314 8.47 1.86 -2.99
CA ASP A 314 7.21 1.27 -3.44
C ASP A 314 7.39 -0.20 -3.79
N ALA A 315 8.49 -0.55 -4.46
CA ALA A 315 8.87 -1.92 -4.77
C ALA A 315 9.12 -2.73 -3.49
N PHE A 316 9.87 -2.16 -2.54
CA PHE A 316 10.05 -2.74 -1.21
C PHE A 316 8.69 -3.02 -0.55
N SER A 317 7.82 -2.02 -0.48
CA SER A 317 6.50 -2.13 0.14
C SER A 317 5.61 -3.15 -0.56
N ALA A 318 5.67 -3.23 -1.89
CA ALA A 318 4.93 -4.23 -2.67
C ALA A 318 5.36 -5.66 -2.34
N ALA A 319 6.67 -5.94 -2.27
CA ALA A 319 7.16 -7.28 -1.92
C ALA A 319 6.84 -7.67 -0.47
N VAL A 320 6.84 -6.70 0.46
CA VAL A 320 6.35 -6.91 1.82
C VAL A 320 4.87 -7.27 1.80
N CYS A 321 4.02 -6.49 1.12
CA CYS A 321 2.58 -6.77 0.98
C CYS A 321 2.32 -8.12 0.31
N TRP A 322 3.07 -8.45 -0.74
CA TRP A 322 3.02 -9.76 -1.39
C TRP A 322 3.27 -10.90 -0.40
N SER A 323 4.32 -10.77 0.43
CA SER A 323 4.67 -11.77 1.46
C SER A 323 3.59 -11.93 2.52
N LEU A 324 2.92 -10.83 2.93
CA LEU A 324 1.80 -10.86 3.88
C LEU A 324 0.59 -11.63 3.32
N VAL A 325 0.34 -11.53 2.02
CA VAL A 325 -0.82 -12.19 1.37
C VAL A 325 -0.54 -13.67 1.12
N GLN A 326 0.68 -14.05 0.76
CA GLN A 326 1.05 -15.46 0.52
C GLN A 326 0.95 -16.31 1.79
N ASN A 327 1.29 -15.74 2.94
CA ASN A 327 1.13 -16.40 4.22
C ASN A 327 -0.28 -16.11 4.75
N ASN A 328 -1.25 -16.94 4.45
CA ASN A 328 -2.65 -16.82 4.89
C ASN A 328 -2.85 -16.68 6.42
N ASP A 329 -1.82 -16.37 7.18
CA ASP A 329 -1.79 -16.31 8.63
C ASP A 329 -1.33 -14.92 9.12
N ASP A 330 -1.92 -14.48 10.22
CA ASP A 330 -1.54 -13.27 10.98
C ASP A 330 -0.07 -13.32 11.52
N SER A 331 0.57 -14.48 11.44
CA SER A 331 1.96 -14.76 11.87
C SER A 331 2.98 -14.63 10.73
N ALA A 332 2.71 -13.85 9.66
CA ALA A 332 3.67 -13.67 8.57
C ALA A 332 5.04 -13.23 9.09
N ASP A 333 6.08 -13.95 8.68
CA ASP A 333 7.47 -13.62 9.01
C ASP A 333 7.89 -12.30 8.37
N LEU A 334 7.93 -11.25 9.19
CA LEU A 334 8.25 -9.90 8.73
C LEU A 334 9.72 -9.78 8.31
N THR A 335 10.62 -10.60 8.87
CA THR A 335 12.03 -10.66 8.47
C THR A 335 12.14 -11.15 7.03
N LEU A 336 11.45 -12.25 6.70
CA LEU A 336 11.40 -12.77 5.34
C LEU A 336 10.76 -11.77 4.37
N ALA A 337 9.66 -11.12 4.80
CA ALA A 337 9.01 -10.08 4.01
C ALA A 337 9.95 -8.90 3.70
N CYS A 338 10.73 -8.44 4.68
CA CYS A 338 11.73 -7.38 4.50
C CYS A 338 12.88 -7.81 3.58
N ARG A 339 13.38 -9.06 3.67
CA ARG A 339 14.40 -9.60 2.75
C ARG A 339 13.92 -9.56 1.30
N ARG A 340 12.68 -10.00 1.06
CA ARG A 340 12.02 -9.92 -0.25
C ARG A 340 11.85 -8.47 -0.71
N GLY A 341 11.49 -7.57 0.21
CA GLY A 341 11.42 -6.14 -0.04
C GLY A 341 12.75 -5.55 -0.51
N LEU A 342 13.84 -5.86 0.20
CA LEU A 342 15.18 -5.41 -0.16
C LEU A 342 15.64 -5.96 -1.52
N ALA A 343 15.33 -7.21 -1.85
CA ALA A 343 15.66 -7.80 -3.13
C ALA A 343 14.90 -7.11 -4.29
N LEU A 344 13.60 -6.85 -4.13
CA LEU A 344 12.81 -6.18 -5.15
C LEU A 344 13.25 -4.72 -5.33
N ALA A 345 13.52 -4.01 -4.24
CA ALA A 345 14.08 -2.66 -4.29
C ALA A 345 15.43 -2.64 -5.03
N ALA A 346 16.31 -3.62 -4.78
CA ALA A 346 17.60 -3.74 -5.45
C ALA A 346 17.45 -3.96 -6.96
N VAL A 347 16.45 -4.71 -7.43
CA VAL A 347 16.14 -4.84 -8.87
C VAL A 347 15.62 -3.52 -9.44
N THR A 348 14.75 -2.84 -8.71
CA THR A 348 14.11 -1.59 -9.16
C THR A 348 15.14 -0.48 -9.36
N VAL A 349 16.07 -0.29 -8.42
CA VAL A 349 17.08 0.79 -8.53
C VAL A 349 18.09 0.60 -9.67
N GLN A 350 18.15 -0.58 -10.27
CA GLN A 350 18.97 -0.86 -11.46
C GLN A 350 18.25 -0.52 -12.78
N SER A 351 17.01 -0.03 -12.72
CA SER A 351 16.19 0.40 -13.85
C SER A 351 15.97 1.91 -13.82
N ALA A 352 15.74 2.51 -14.99
CA ALA A 352 15.29 3.90 -15.10
C ALA A 352 13.76 4.05 -14.90
N SER A 353 13.04 2.94 -14.74
CA SER A 353 11.59 2.91 -14.53
C SER A 353 11.25 2.81 -13.03
N THR A 354 10.18 3.47 -12.60
CA THR A 354 9.68 3.43 -11.22
C THR A 354 9.22 2.04 -10.77
N VAL A 355 8.87 1.17 -11.74
CA VAL A 355 8.59 -0.25 -11.55
C VAL A 355 9.47 -1.03 -12.51
N ALA A 356 10.20 -2.02 -12.02
CA ALA A 356 11.10 -2.81 -12.84
C ALA A 356 10.35 -3.56 -13.95
N PRO A 357 10.70 -3.40 -15.24
CA PRO A 357 9.95 -4.01 -16.35
C PRO A 357 10.06 -5.54 -16.38
N ALA A 358 11.20 -6.10 -15.92
CA ALA A 358 11.50 -7.53 -15.92
C ALA A 358 11.36 -8.13 -14.51
N LEU A 359 10.21 -7.91 -13.86
CA LEU A 359 9.93 -8.46 -12.54
C LEU A 359 9.28 -9.85 -12.69
N GLU A 360 9.86 -10.85 -12.02
CA GLU A 360 9.34 -12.21 -11.96
C GLU A 360 9.08 -12.65 -10.52
N ALA A 361 7.94 -13.27 -10.26
CA ALA A 361 7.56 -13.78 -8.93
C ALA A 361 8.59 -14.80 -8.40
N GLY A 362 9.21 -15.59 -9.25
CA GLY A 362 10.25 -16.56 -8.91
C GLY A 362 11.45 -15.95 -8.16
N LEU A 363 11.74 -14.66 -8.38
CA LEU A 363 12.76 -13.95 -7.60
C LEU A 363 12.44 -13.95 -6.10
N LEU A 364 11.20 -13.64 -5.74
CA LEU A 364 10.78 -13.54 -4.34
C LEU A 364 10.54 -14.91 -3.70
N GLU A 365 10.08 -15.88 -4.50
CA GLU A 365 9.87 -17.26 -4.05
C GLU A 365 11.19 -17.96 -3.69
N ALA A 366 12.27 -17.66 -4.43
CA ALA A 366 13.60 -18.21 -4.18
C ALA A 366 14.20 -17.74 -2.84
N ILE A 367 13.74 -16.62 -2.28
CA ILE A 367 14.24 -16.09 -1.01
C ILE A 367 13.54 -16.83 0.13
N SER A 368 14.31 -17.57 0.91
CA SER A 368 13.85 -18.38 2.05
C SER A 368 14.50 -17.93 3.36
N ASN A 369 13.95 -18.40 4.48
CA ASN A 369 14.53 -18.14 5.82
C ASN A 369 15.92 -18.74 6.01
N THR A 370 16.30 -19.74 5.20
CA THR A 370 17.62 -20.40 5.29
C THR A 370 18.76 -19.53 4.76
N ASP A 371 18.47 -18.49 3.97
CA ASP A 371 19.46 -17.49 3.53
C ASP A 371 20.00 -16.64 4.70
N ALA A 372 19.44 -16.80 5.90
CA ALA A 372 19.91 -16.18 7.15
C ALA A 372 21.34 -16.59 7.57
N ALA A 373 21.86 -17.71 7.08
CA ALA A 373 23.17 -18.24 7.48
C ALA A 373 24.37 -17.45 6.89
N HIS A 374 24.13 -16.47 6.01
CA HIS A 374 25.16 -15.66 5.34
C HIS A 374 25.10 -14.16 5.66
N ASP A 375 24.34 -13.75 6.70
CA ASP A 375 24.38 -12.38 7.20
C ASP A 375 25.46 -12.30 8.30
N PRO A 376 26.70 -11.84 7.97
CA PRO A 376 27.68 -11.56 9.01
C PRO A 376 27.14 -10.37 9.78
N GLY A 377 26.74 -10.57 11.03
CA GLY A 377 26.14 -9.56 11.93
C GLY A 377 26.83 -8.20 11.83
N HIS A 378 26.43 -7.42 10.84
CA HIS A 378 26.82 -6.03 10.74
C HIS A 378 26.00 -5.27 11.76
N ALA A 379 26.69 -4.76 12.77
CA ALA A 379 26.15 -3.71 13.62
C ALA A 379 25.60 -2.61 12.68
N ALA A 380 24.40 -2.10 12.99
CA ALA A 380 23.82 -0.98 12.25
C ALA A 380 24.90 0.10 12.06
N PRO A 381 25.11 0.64 10.86
CA PRO A 381 26.19 1.56 10.60
C PRO A 381 26.08 2.77 11.53
N LEU A 382 27.19 3.12 12.20
CA LEU A 382 27.28 4.33 12.99
C LEU A 382 26.98 5.51 12.06
N TYR A 383 25.93 6.24 12.38
CA TYR A 383 25.36 7.34 11.59
C TYR A 383 26.41 8.42 11.37
N THR A 384 26.94 8.52 10.14
CA THR A 384 27.61 9.72 9.70
C THR A 384 26.57 10.73 9.21
N THR A 385 26.42 11.82 9.91
CA THR A 385 25.70 13.01 9.43
C THR A 385 26.44 13.57 8.22
N ASN A 386 25.84 13.53 7.06
CA ASN A 386 26.12 14.47 5.95
C ASN A 386 24.90 15.33 5.75
#